data_39b8c7c23fa24b56a39145f708627dae
#
_entry.id   39b8c7c23fa24b56a39145f708627dae
#
_cell.length_a   1.000
_cell.length_b   1.000
_cell.length_c   1.000
_cell.angle_alpha   90.00
_cell.angle_beta   90.00
_cell.angle_gamma   90.00
#
_symmetry.space_group_name_H-M   'P 1'
#
loop_
_entity.id
_entity.type
_entity.pdbx_description
1 polymer ?
#
loop_
_entity_poly.entity_id
_entity_poly.type
_entity_poly.pdbx_seq_one_letter_code
_entity_poly.pdbx_strand_id
1 'polypeptide(L)'
;VYLTLTPNDNRITLNWNFNVPWSNYKYRIYRSVPSLVIPFTLIDSTALTTYTDDSLVNGRIYCYYVEALGQYSDTSITRPLINRSEEKCIAPQDLTPPCAPVLSINSNCDANLNSLGWTDPNTSCNDGTDDVVSYNIYYTPVEGQDMILLVNIPSSGILSYLHDSLQSIAGCYIIQAVDSFGNASVPSNTVCADNCPTYELPNVFTPNGDDINDYFIPFPYKYVKDIDLVIYNRWGEIVFTSTDPGINWDGTNKDTKKLCSDGVYYYVCVVNEIRLKGIEPRTLKGFVQILQHKQ
;
A
#
# COMPACT_ATOMS: atom_id res chain seq x y z
N VAL A 1 -25.63 26.03 35.40
CA VAL A 1 -25.20 24.72 34.86
C VAL A 1 -24.08 24.98 33.87
N TYR A 2 -22.95 24.25 34.02
CA TYR A 2 -21.79 24.31 33.13
C TYR A 2 -21.78 23.04 32.28
N LEU A 3 -22.10 23.18 31.00
CA LEU A 3 -22.22 22.06 30.07
C LEU A 3 -20.89 21.80 29.36
N THR A 4 -20.51 20.53 29.23
CA THR A 4 -19.39 20.06 28.40
C THR A 4 -19.90 19.00 27.45
N LEU A 5 -19.49 19.07 26.16
CA LEU A 5 -19.82 18.10 25.14
C LEU A 5 -18.55 17.33 24.72
N THR A 6 -18.66 16.02 24.60
CA THR A 6 -17.60 15.15 24.09
C THR A 6 -18.12 14.39 22.87
N PRO A 7 -17.56 14.62 21.68
CA PRO A 7 -17.95 13.91 20.47
C PRO A 7 -17.40 12.49 20.50
N ASN A 8 -18.17 11.54 19.97
CA ASN A 8 -17.80 10.16 19.75
C ASN A 8 -18.44 9.70 18.43
N ASP A 9 -18.18 8.48 18.02
CA ASP A 9 -18.75 7.89 16.82
C ASP A 9 -20.28 7.74 16.96
N ASN A 10 -21.03 8.38 16.06
CA ASN A 10 -22.50 8.44 15.99
C ASN A 10 -23.19 8.88 17.29
N ARG A 11 -22.48 9.55 18.22
CA ARG A 11 -23.03 9.99 19.51
C ARG A 11 -22.29 11.18 20.08
N ILE A 12 -22.94 11.88 21.00
CA ILE A 12 -22.37 12.97 21.80
C ILE A 12 -22.69 12.71 23.28
N THR A 13 -21.63 12.69 24.09
CA THR A 13 -21.80 12.61 25.56
C THR A 13 -21.79 14.02 26.14
N LEU A 14 -22.89 14.33 26.86
CA LEU A 14 -23.08 15.55 27.60
C LEU A 14 -22.71 15.30 29.06
N ASN A 15 -21.89 16.17 29.64
CA ASN A 15 -21.60 16.19 31.07
C ASN A 15 -21.81 17.60 31.58
N TRP A 16 -22.34 17.73 32.77
CA TRP A 16 -22.55 19.04 33.39
C TRP A 16 -22.27 19.03 34.85
N ASN A 17 -21.90 20.18 35.36
CA ASN A 17 -21.80 20.49 36.76
C ASN A 17 -22.58 21.78 37.06
N PHE A 18 -22.78 22.05 38.28
CA PHE A 18 -23.55 23.22 38.71
C PHE A 18 -23.00 23.75 40.05
N ASN A 19 -23.20 25.05 40.25
CA ASN A 19 -22.93 25.73 41.52
C ASN A 19 -24.13 26.58 41.87
N VAL A 20 -25.06 25.98 42.64
CA VAL A 20 -26.29 26.60 43.06
C VAL A 20 -26.56 26.25 44.53
N PRO A 21 -27.19 27.14 45.31
CA PRO A 21 -27.44 26.93 46.74
C PRO A 21 -28.64 26.02 47.08
N TRP A 22 -29.27 25.45 46.06
CA TRP A 22 -30.42 24.54 46.20
C TRP A 22 -30.10 23.14 45.67
N SER A 23 -30.98 22.17 45.99
CA SER A 23 -30.81 20.80 45.47
C SER A 23 -31.51 20.63 44.14
N ASN A 24 -30.75 20.20 43.12
CA ASN A 24 -31.31 19.76 41.84
C ASN A 24 -31.76 18.30 41.95
N TYR A 25 -32.92 18.00 41.37
CA TYR A 25 -33.50 16.66 41.37
C TYR A 25 -33.77 16.10 39.99
N LYS A 26 -33.72 16.94 38.94
CA LYS A 26 -33.98 16.54 37.54
C LYS A 26 -33.29 17.50 36.58
N TYR A 27 -32.84 16.96 35.45
CA TYR A 27 -32.28 17.72 34.35
C TYR A 27 -33.07 17.41 33.07
N ARG A 28 -33.38 18.43 32.29
CA ARG A 28 -34.01 18.34 30.99
C ARG A 28 -32.96 18.64 29.92
N ILE A 29 -32.85 17.79 28.93
CA ILE A 29 -31.89 17.91 27.84
C ILE A 29 -32.60 18.38 26.58
N TYR A 30 -32.14 19.48 26.01
CA TYR A 30 -32.70 20.05 24.80
C TYR A 30 -31.66 19.98 23.70
N ARG A 31 -32.10 19.59 22.48
CA ARG A 31 -31.31 19.51 21.28
C ARG A 31 -31.91 20.33 20.15
N SER A 32 -31.05 20.99 19.34
CA SER A 32 -31.40 21.55 18.04
C SER A 32 -30.45 21.00 16.96
N VAL A 33 -30.90 21.04 15.70
CA VAL A 33 -30.11 20.64 14.54
C VAL A 33 -30.11 21.79 13.53
N PRO A 34 -29.18 22.75 13.63
CA PRO A 34 -29.19 23.99 12.84
C PRO A 34 -29.24 23.78 11.34
N SER A 35 -28.50 22.77 10.83
CA SER A 35 -28.47 22.44 9.41
C SER A 35 -29.80 21.95 8.82
N LEU A 36 -30.73 21.47 9.69
CA LEU A 36 -32.08 21.04 9.32
C LEU A 36 -33.15 22.04 9.75
N VAL A 37 -32.73 23.21 10.26
CA VAL A 37 -33.62 24.26 10.80
C VAL A 37 -34.52 23.71 11.91
N ILE A 38 -34.08 22.69 12.66
CA ILE A 38 -34.82 22.12 13.79
C ILE A 38 -34.51 22.96 15.03
N PRO A 39 -35.51 23.61 15.65
CA PRO A 39 -35.31 24.38 16.88
C PRO A 39 -35.03 23.47 18.07
N PHE A 40 -34.65 24.06 19.20
CA PHE A 40 -34.45 23.31 20.42
C PHE A 40 -35.74 22.60 20.87
N THR A 41 -35.66 21.28 20.97
CA THR A 41 -36.71 20.40 21.46
C THR A 41 -36.22 19.61 22.65
N LEU A 42 -37.09 19.33 23.60
CA LEU A 42 -36.80 18.42 24.71
C LEU A 42 -36.63 17.02 24.16
N ILE A 43 -35.43 16.42 24.33
CA ILE A 43 -35.13 15.06 23.85
C ILE A 43 -35.18 14.03 24.98
N ASP A 44 -34.82 14.43 26.22
CA ASP A 44 -34.85 13.53 27.36
C ASP A 44 -34.78 14.30 28.69
N SER A 45 -34.94 13.56 29.81
CA SER A 45 -34.73 14.06 31.14
C SER A 45 -34.14 12.99 32.06
N THR A 46 -33.17 13.36 32.89
CA THR A 46 -32.45 12.46 33.80
C THR A 46 -32.24 13.08 35.18
N ALA A 47 -31.98 12.26 36.19
CA ALA A 47 -31.49 12.69 37.50
C ALA A 47 -29.97 12.71 37.60
N LEU A 48 -29.28 12.13 36.60
CA LEU A 48 -27.80 12.09 36.52
C LEU A 48 -27.26 13.40 35.99
N THR A 49 -25.97 13.65 36.17
CA THR A 49 -25.23 14.80 35.61
C THR A 49 -24.52 14.48 34.31
N THR A 50 -24.96 13.42 33.64
CA THR A 50 -24.47 12.97 32.34
C THR A 50 -25.62 12.45 31.50
N TYR A 51 -25.50 12.57 30.18
CA TYR A 51 -26.42 12.02 29.19
C TYR A 51 -25.65 11.70 27.90
N THR A 52 -26.04 10.62 27.25
CA THR A 52 -25.48 10.28 25.91
C THR A 52 -26.60 10.32 24.89
N ASP A 53 -26.45 11.15 23.88
CA ASP A 53 -27.32 11.22 22.72
C ASP A 53 -26.73 10.34 21.62
N ASP A 54 -27.40 9.24 21.31
CA ASP A 54 -27.00 8.21 20.37
C ASP A 54 -27.67 8.37 19.00
N SER A 55 -27.22 7.56 18.04
CA SER A 55 -27.78 7.49 16.67
C SER A 55 -27.75 8.83 15.94
N LEU A 56 -26.71 9.59 16.17
CA LEU A 56 -26.44 10.85 15.50
C LEU A 56 -25.69 10.59 14.17
N VAL A 57 -25.76 11.55 13.26
CA VAL A 57 -25.02 11.50 12.00
C VAL A 57 -23.67 12.18 12.17
N ASN A 58 -22.58 11.46 11.93
CA ASN A 58 -21.23 11.99 11.98
C ASN A 58 -21.07 13.22 11.06
N GLY A 59 -20.26 14.20 11.49
CA GLY A 59 -20.06 15.47 10.79
C GLY A 59 -21.22 16.48 10.86
N ARG A 60 -22.42 16.09 11.32
CA ARG A 60 -23.55 17.00 11.47
C ARG A 60 -23.48 17.72 12.81
N ILE A 61 -23.67 19.05 12.78
CA ILE A 61 -23.67 19.88 13.99
C ILE A 61 -24.98 19.70 14.75
N TYR A 62 -24.87 19.39 16.04
CA TYR A 62 -25.96 19.36 17.03
C TYR A 62 -25.64 20.35 18.13
N CYS A 63 -26.66 21.09 18.56
CA CYS A 63 -26.54 22.05 19.63
C CYS A 63 -27.38 21.62 20.82
N TYR A 64 -26.90 21.82 22.03
CA TYR A 64 -27.54 21.40 23.27
C TYR A 64 -27.55 22.51 24.31
N TYR A 65 -28.56 22.47 25.17
CA TYR A 65 -28.52 23.06 26.49
C TYR A 65 -29.25 22.16 27.49
N VAL A 66 -28.92 22.33 28.77
CA VAL A 66 -29.50 21.57 29.87
C VAL A 66 -30.18 22.51 30.84
N GLU A 67 -31.43 22.19 31.24
CA GLU A 67 -32.13 22.85 32.31
C GLU A 67 -32.11 21.99 33.57
N ALA A 68 -31.51 22.49 34.65
CA ALA A 68 -31.59 21.89 35.97
C ALA A 68 -32.85 22.38 36.71
N LEU A 69 -33.63 21.43 37.21
CA LEU A 69 -34.81 21.70 38.07
C LEU A 69 -34.43 21.38 39.52
N GLY A 70 -34.55 22.38 40.35
CA GLY A 70 -34.18 22.25 41.75
C GLY A 70 -35.21 22.86 42.68
N GLN A 71 -34.94 22.73 43.99
CA GLN A 71 -35.78 23.28 45.05
C GLN A 71 -34.94 23.52 46.33
N TYR A 72 -35.35 24.48 47.08
CA TYR A 72 -34.92 24.59 48.48
C TYR A 72 -35.69 23.62 49.38
N SER A 73 -35.15 23.34 50.54
CA SER A 73 -35.85 22.63 51.61
C SER A 73 -37.08 23.41 52.13
N ASP A 74 -37.03 24.72 52.06
CA ASP A 74 -38.14 25.60 52.40
C ASP A 74 -39.27 25.54 51.35
N THR A 75 -40.45 25.09 51.77
CA THR A 75 -41.59 24.88 50.89
C THR A 75 -42.33 26.17 50.52
N SER A 76 -42.00 27.29 51.14
CA SER A 76 -42.60 28.62 50.82
C SER A 76 -42.01 29.21 49.54
N ILE A 77 -40.87 28.68 49.06
CA ILE A 77 -40.19 29.14 47.85
C ILE A 77 -40.81 28.43 46.63
N THR A 78 -41.06 29.19 45.55
CA THR A 78 -41.68 28.70 44.33
C THR A 78 -40.83 27.54 43.73
N ARG A 79 -41.51 26.48 43.26
CA ARG A 79 -40.90 25.27 42.65
C ARG A 79 -41.45 25.05 41.25
N PRO A 80 -40.69 24.52 40.31
CA PRO A 80 -39.23 24.27 40.36
C PRO A 80 -38.44 25.56 40.20
N LEU A 81 -37.25 25.60 40.79
CA LEU A 81 -36.21 26.55 40.41
C LEU A 81 -35.51 26.03 39.16
N ILE A 82 -35.39 26.88 38.16
CA ILE A 82 -34.78 26.50 36.85
C ILE A 82 -33.48 27.24 36.68
N ASN A 83 -32.42 26.46 36.33
CA ASN A 83 -31.13 27.01 35.95
C ASN A 83 -30.68 26.37 34.63
N ARG A 84 -30.58 27.19 33.57
CA ARG A 84 -30.19 26.77 32.22
C ARG A 84 -28.70 26.91 32.00
N SER A 85 -28.07 25.95 31.27
CA SER A 85 -26.71 26.07 30.79
C SER A 85 -26.61 27.07 29.63
N GLU A 86 -25.37 27.43 29.28
CA GLU A 86 -25.08 27.97 27.96
C GLU A 86 -25.41 26.94 26.85
N GLU A 87 -25.61 27.45 25.66
CA GLU A 87 -25.77 26.59 24.47
C GLU A 87 -24.39 26.20 23.95
N LYS A 88 -24.18 24.90 23.66
CA LYS A 88 -22.97 24.38 23.03
C LYS A 88 -23.34 23.52 21.85
N CYS A 89 -22.48 23.61 20.81
CA CYS A 89 -22.67 22.89 19.57
C CYS A 89 -21.40 22.10 19.26
N ILE A 90 -21.58 20.86 18.76
CA ILE A 90 -20.49 20.00 18.29
C ILE A 90 -21.05 19.00 17.28
N ALA A 91 -20.17 18.43 16.44
CA ALA A 91 -20.52 17.32 15.57
C ALA A 91 -19.90 16.02 16.09
N PRO A 92 -20.62 14.89 16.05
CA PRO A 92 -20.02 13.57 16.22
C PRO A 92 -18.93 13.34 15.16
N GLN A 93 -17.95 12.53 15.50
CA GLN A 93 -16.82 12.20 14.61
C GLN A 93 -16.87 10.71 14.33
N ASP A 94 -16.69 10.35 13.07
CA ASP A 94 -16.45 8.97 12.70
C ASP A 94 -15.07 8.53 13.20
N LEU A 95 -15.02 7.42 13.91
CA LEU A 95 -13.82 6.80 14.43
C LEU A 95 -13.68 5.35 13.94
N THR A 96 -14.60 4.91 13.08
CA THR A 96 -14.65 3.55 12.56
C THR A 96 -13.92 3.49 11.21
N PRO A 97 -12.72 2.92 11.12
CA PRO A 97 -12.02 2.82 9.85
C PRO A 97 -12.76 1.85 8.90
N PRO A 98 -12.63 2.05 7.58
CA PRO A 98 -13.15 1.11 6.59
C PRO A 98 -12.53 -0.28 6.75
N CYS A 99 -13.19 -1.31 6.23
CA CYS A 99 -12.55 -2.62 6.14
C CYS A 99 -11.44 -2.65 5.06
N ALA A 100 -10.50 -3.59 5.22
CA ALA A 100 -9.39 -3.72 4.29
C ALA A 100 -9.85 -4.18 2.90
N PRO A 101 -9.39 -3.55 1.82
CA PRO A 101 -9.54 -4.09 0.47
C PRO A 101 -8.81 -5.43 0.31
N VAL A 102 -9.23 -6.26 -0.64
CA VAL A 102 -8.45 -7.43 -1.08
C VAL A 102 -7.69 -7.03 -2.34
N LEU A 103 -6.36 -7.08 -2.26
CA LEU A 103 -5.47 -6.67 -3.34
C LEU A 103 -5.07 -7.84 -4.23
N SER A 104 -5.00 -7.61 -5.53
CA SER A 104 -4.49 -8.53 -6.56
C SER A 104 -3.47 -7.83 -7.46
N ILE A 105 -2.57 -8.61 -8.09
CA ILE A 105 -1.54 -8.10 -8.99
C ILE A 105 -1.49 -8.95 -10.26
N ASN A 106 -1.28 -8.29 -11.40
CA ASN A 106 -0.96 -8.90 -12.68
C ASN A 106 0.25 -8.18 -13.27
N SER A 107 1.36 -8.90 -13.47
CA SER A 107 2.64 -8.36 -13.92
C SER A 107 2.89 -8.69 -15.39
N ASN A 108 3.43 -7.72 -16.13
CA ASN A 108 3.84 -7.90 -17.52
C ASN A 108 5.33 -7.59 -17.68
N CYS A 109 6.13 -8.63 -17.85
CA CYS A 109 7.60 -8.54 -17.97
C CYS A 109 8.07 -7.84 -19.26
N ASP A 110 7.30 -7.96 -20.34
CA ASP A 110 7.66 -7.36 -21.63
C ASP A 110 7.40 -5.86 -21.63
N ALA A 111 6.29 -5.46 -21.02
CA ALA A 111 5.90 -4.07 -20.89
C ALA A 111 6.52 -3.36 -19.65
N ASN A 112 7.23 -4.09 -18.78
CA ASN A 112 7.81 -3.58 -17.54
C ASN A 112 6.79 -2.85 -16.66
N LEU A 113 5.67 -3.50 -16.38
CA LEU A 113 4.59 -2.93 -15.57
C LEU A 113 3.93 -3.95 -14.64
N ASN A 114 3.38 -3.42 -13.53
CA ASN A 114 2.51 -4.12 -12.61
C ASN A 114 1.12 -3.47 -12.61
N SER A 115 0.08 -4.26 -12.88
CA SER A 115 -1.32 -3.85 -12.78
C SER A 115 -1.90 -4.35 -11.47
N LEU A 116 -2.29 -3.43 -10.60
CA LEU A 116 -2.95 -3.70 -9.34
C LEU A 116 -4.46 -3.59 -9.51
N GLY A 117 -5.21 -4.47 -8.84
CA GLY A 117 -6.66 -4.40 -8.74
C GLY A 117 -7.09 -4.73 -7.31
N TRP A 118 -8.18 -4.13 -6.83
CA TRP A 118 -8.67 -4.39 -5.46
C TRP A 118 -10.20 -4.39 -5.38
N THR A 119 -10.72 -4.96 -4.28
CA THR A 119 -12.15 -4.94 -3.99
C THR A 119 -12.55 -3.60 -3.40
N ASP A 120 -13.78 -3.15 -3.69
CA ASP A 120 -14.35 -1.95 -3.09
C ASP A 120 -14.93 -2.28 -1.71
N PRO A 121 -14.37 -1.72 -0.61
CA PRO A 121 -14.91 -1.91 0.73
C PRO A 121 -16.36 -1.43 0.87
N ASN A 122 -16.76 -0.36 0.17
CA ASN A 122 -18.13 0.16 0.19
C ASN A 122 -19.18 -0.88 -0.26
N THR A 123 -18.77 -1.91 -1.01
CA THR A 123 -19.67 -2.95 -1.50
C THR A 123 -19.34 -4.35 -0.99
N SER A 124 -18.10 -4.58 -0.55
CA SER A 124 -17.63 -5.91 -0.13
C SER A 124 -17.74 -6.16 1.37
N CYS A 125 -17.98 -5.10 2.17
CA CYS A 125 -18.06 -5.19 3.62
C CYS A 125 -19.50 -5.01 4.10
N ASN A 126 -19.87 -5.77 5.14
CA ASN A 126 -21.20 -5.70 5.76
C ASN A 126 -21.21 -4.87 7.06
N ASP A 127 -20.19 -4.08 7.31
CA ASP A 127 -19.96 -3.31 8.54
C ASP A 127 -20.54 -1.88 8.50
N GLY A 128 -21.20 -1.50 7.37
CA GLY A 128 -21.83 -0.19 7.19
C GLY A 128 -20.87 0.93 6.80
N THR A 129 -19.60 0.59 6.45
CA THR A 129 -18.66 1.55 5.88
C THR A 129 -18.91 1.70 4.39
N ASP A 130 -19.52 2.83 3.99
CA ASP A 130 -19.87 3.16 2.61
C ASP A 130 -19.30 4.53 2.17
N ASP A 131 -18.33 5.05 2.93
CA ASP A 131 -17.78 6.40 2.80
C ASP A 131 -16.30 6.47 2.45
N VAL A 132 -15.74 5.41 1.86
CA VAL A 132 -14.36 5.39 1.36
C VAL A 132 -14.18 6.45 0.27
N VAL A 133 -13.24 7.38 0.49
CA VAL A 133 -12.95 8.49 -0.41
C VAL A 133 -11.60 8.37 -1.13
N SER A 134 -10.68 7.54 -0.62
CA SER A 134 -9.39 7.33 -1.27
C SER A 134 -8.72 6.02 -0.87
N TYR A 135 -7.67 5.67 -1.62
CA TYR A 135 -6.83 4.50 -1.38
C TYR A 135 -5.37 4.91 -1.32
N ASN A 136 -4.65 4.47 -0.28
CA ASN A 136 -3.22 4.60 -0.16
C ASN A 136 -2.55 3.30 -0.62
N ILE A 137 -1.76 3.36 -1.68
CA ILE A 137 -0.96 2.22 -2.17
C ILE A 137 0.46 2.38 -1.66
N TYR A 138 0.98 1.34 -1.02
CA TYR A 138 2.35 1.27 -0.53
C TYR A 138 3.14 0.23 -1.32
N TYR A 139 4.43 0.46 -1.46
CA TYR A 139 5.33 -0.34 -2.26
C TYR A 139 6.69 -0.51 -1.60
N THR A 140 7.31 -1.66 -1.81
CA THR A 140 8.74 -1.90 -1.57
C THR A 140 9.34 -2.69 -2.73
N PRO A 141 10.55 -2.32 -3.23
CA PRO A 141 11.22 -3.06 -4.30
C PRO A 141 11.83 -4.38 -3.84
N VAL A 142 11.96 -4.62 -2.54
CA VAL A 142 12.60 -5.80 -1.94
C VAL A 142 11.68 -6.41 -0.89
N GLU A 143 11.46 -7.72 -0.98
CA GLU A 143 10.63 -8.45 -0.01
C GLU A 143 11.16 -8.31 1.42
N GLY A 144 10.26 -8.04 2.37
CA GLY A 144 10.58 -7.95 3.80
C GLY A 144 11.17 -6.60 4.26
N GLN A 145 11.29 -5.62 3.38
CA GLN A 145 11.62 -4.24 3.74
C GLN A 145 10.37 -3.40 4.01
N ASP A 146 10.56 -2.27 4.68
CA ASP A 146 9.50 -1.32 4.95
C ASP A 146 8.87 -0.80 3.66
N MET A 147 7.55 -0.80 3.62
CA MET A 147 6.79 -0.27 2.49
C MET A 147 6.63 1.24 2.62
N ILE A 148 6.85 1.96 1.54
CA ILE A 148 6.67 3.41 1.45
C ILE A 148 5.40 3.74 0.67
N LEU A 149 4.75 4.85 1.00
CA LEU A 149 3.60 5.33 0.25
C LEU A 149 4.02 5.64 -1.19
N LEU A 150 3.45 4.88 -2.15
CA LEU A 150 3.67 5.07 -3.57
C LEU A 150 2.75 6.16 -4.13
N VAL A 151 1.45 6.05 -3.84
CA VAL A 151 0.44 6.96 -4.35
C VAL A 151 -0.82 6.93 -3.48
N ASN A 152 -1.54 8.05 -3.41
CA ASN A 152 -2.92 8.14 -2.95
C ASN A 152 -3.83 8.31 -4.17
N ILE A 153 -4.87 7.47 -4.27
CA ILE A 153 -5.84 7.48 -5.38
C ILE A 153 -7.22 7.84 -4.83
N PRO A 154 -7.86 8.91 -5.33
CA PRO A 154 -9.25 9.22 -4.97
C PRO A 154 -10.19 8.08 -5.39
N SER A 155 -11.16 7.76 -4.52
CA SER A 155 -12.23 6.79 -4.82
C SER A 155 -13.22 7.40 -5.80
N SER A 156 -13.00 7.20 -7.09
CA SER A 156 -13.86 7.66 -8.19
C SER A 156 -14.50 6.51 -8.97
N GLY A 157 -14.63 5.34 -8.33
CA GLY A 157 -15.04 4.09 -8.98
C GLY A 157 -13.91 3.36 -9.69
N ILE A 158 -12.68 3.87 -9.62
CA ILE A 158 -11.49 3.21 -10.14
C ILE A 158 -10.93 2.30 -9.05
N LEU A 159 -10.92 1.00 -9.29
CA LEU A 159 -10.41 -0.05 -8.38
C LEU A 159 -9.15 -0.71 -8.96
N SER A 160 -8.34 0.07 -9.65
CA SER A 160 -7.10 -0.41 -10.26
C SER A 160 -6.05 0.70 -10.32
N TYR A 161 -4.79 0.30 -10.35
CA TYR A 161 -3.65 1.19 -10.54
C TYR A 161 -2.59 0.52 -11.42
N LEU A 162 -2.05 1.27 -12.37
CA LEU A 162 -0.99 0.81 -13.24
C LEU A 162 0.34 1.43 -12.77
N HIS A 163 1.24 0.58 -12.27
CA HIS A 163 2.61 0.96 -11.96
C HIS A 163 3.50 0.57 -13.15
N ASP A 164 3.74 1.52 -14.03
CA ASP A 164 4.43 1.34 -15.31
C ASP A 164 5.83 1.96 -15.34
N SER A 165 6.49 1.85 -16.49
CA SER A 165 7.81 2.42 -16.75
C SER A 165 8.87 1.96 -15.74
N LEU A 166 8.73 0.75 -15.21
CA LEU A 166 9.62 0.19 -14.21
C LEU A 166 10.93 -0.31 -14.84
N GLN A 167 12.06 -0.03 -14.17
CA GLN A 167 13.33 -0.68 -14.50
C GLN A 167 13.35 -2.13 -14.00
N SER A 168 12.63 -2.43 -12.93
CA SER A 168 12.44 -3.75 -12.34
C SER A 168 10.98 -3.87 -11.93
N ILE A 169 10.30 -4.93 -12.34
CA ILE A 169 8.92 -5.20 -11.92
C ILE A 169 8.86 -5.88 -10.56
N ALA A 170 9.99 -6.34 -10.02
CA ALA A 170 10.06 -6.94 -8.70
C ALA A 170 9.65 -5.93 -7.63
N GLY A 171 8.80 -6.37 -6.71
CA GLY A 171 8.36 -5.58 -5.58
C GLY A 171 7.06 -6.08 -4.97
N CYS A 172 6.78 -5.61 -3.77
CA CYS A 172 5.59 -5.98 -3.01
C CYS A 172 4.72 -4.74 -2.77
N TYR A 173 3.42 -4.97 -2.70
CA TYR A 173 2.39 -3.94 -2.54
C TYR A 173 1.39 -4.31 -1.44
N ILE A 174 0.90 -3.30 -0.74
CA ILE A 174 -0.30 -3.32 0.09
C ILE A 174 -1.13 -2.08 -0.21
N ILE A 175 -2.41 -2.12 0.14
CA ILE A 175 -3.33 -1.00 0.00
C ILE A 175 -4.12 -0.80 1.30
N GLN A 176 -4.46 0.46 1.61
CA GLN A 176 -5.40 0.84 2.66
C GLN A 176 -6.50 1.70 2.07
N ALA A 177 -7.74 1.45 2.46
CA ALA A 177 -8.85 2.36 2.19
C ALA A 177 -8.88 3.48 3.24
N VAL A 178 -9.27 4.68 2.84
CA VAL A 178 -9.40 5.85 3.71
C VAL A 178 -10.79 6.44 3.54
N ASP A 179 -11.49 6.66 4.65
CA ASP A 179 -12.83 7.24 4.67
C ASP A 179 -12.83 8.77 4.57
N SER A 180 -14.04 9.35 4.60
CA SER A 180 -14.25 10.79 4.54
C SER A 180 -13.79 11.56 5.78
N PHE A 181 -13.54 10.87 6.90
CA PHE A 181 -13.04 11.43 8.15
C PHE A 181 -11.53 11.25 8.33
N GLY A 182 -10.88 10.51 7.42
CA GLY A 182 -9.44 10.26 7.41
C GLY A 182 -9.03 9.00 8.18
N ASN A 183 -9.96 8.13 8.60
CA ASN A 183 -9.60 6.86 9.19
C ASN A 183 -9.13 5.90 8.09
N ALA A 184 -7.97 5.29 8.30
CA ALA A 184 -7.42 4.32 7.38
C ALA A 184 -7.71 2.89 7.84
N SER A 185 -8.08 2.03 6.91
CA SER A 185 -8.25 0.60 7.16
C SER A 185 -6.96 -0.06 7.64
N VAL A 186 -7.06 -1.25 8.22
CA VAL A 186 -5.88 -2.12 8.31
C VAL A 186 -5.36 -2.44 6.89
N PRO A 187 -4.05 -2.72 6.71
CA PRO A 187 -3.51 -3.06 5.40
C PRO A 187 -4.20 -4.28 4.77
N SER A 188 -4.30 -4.29 3.45
CA SER A 188 -4.71 -5.45 2.67
C SER A 188 -3.76 -6.63 2.84
N ASN A 189 -4.08 -7.76 2.19
CA ASN A 189 -3.08 -8.79 1.90
C ASN A 189 -1.92 -8.20 1.08
N THR A 190 -0.71 -8.69 1.33
CA THR A 190 0.47 -8.35 0.53
C THR A 190 0.44 -9.14 -0.77
N VAL A 191 0.70 -8.47 -1.90
CA VAL A 191 0.93 -9.09 -3.21
C VAL A 191 2.30 -8.70 -3.73
N CYS A 192 3.02 -9.65 -4.34
CA CYS A 192 4.37 -9.40 -4.83
C CYS A 192 4.48 -9.86 -6.29
N ALA A 193 5.32 -9.16 -7.04
CA ALA A 193 5.81 -9.56 -8.35
C ALA A 193 7.30 -9.86 -8.29
N ASP A 194 7.79 -10.74 -9.17
CA ASP A 194 9.20 -10.97 -9.39
C ASP A 194 9.58 -10.61 -10.82
N ASN A 195 10.86 -10.34 -11.05
CA ASN A 195 11.41 -10.17 -12.39
C ASN A 195 11.33 -11.49 -13.18
N CYS A 196 11.36 -11.35 -14.51
CA CYS A 196 11.45 -12.47 -15.44
C CYS A 196 12.83 -12.44 -16.12
N PRO A 197 13.92 -12.86 -15.46
CA PRO A 197 15.23 -12.80 -16.06
C PRO A 197 15.34 -13.75 -17.23
N THR A 198 15.98 -13.24 -18.29
CA THR A 198 16.32 -14.00 -19.48
C THR A 198 17.81 -13.90 -19.73
N TYR A 199 18.46 -15.03 -19.96
CA TYR A 199 19.85 -15.09 -20.39
C TYR A 199 20.10 -16.42 -21.11
N GLU A 200 20.43 -16.33 -22.40
CA GLU A 200 20.67 -17.48 -23.23
C GLU A 200 21.93 -17.25 -24.08
N LEU A 201 22.70 -18.32 -24.34
CA LEU A 201 23.92 -18.29 -25.07
C LEU A 201 23.75 -19.01 -26.41
N PRO A 202 24.35 -18.50 -27.53
CA PRO A 202 24.36 -19.20 -28.78
C PRO A 202 25.30 -20.44 -28.69
N ASN A 203 25.16 -21.35 -29.63
CA ASN A 203 25.96 -22.55 -29.68
C ASN A 203 27.06 -22.54 -30.79
N VAL A 204 27.16 -21.44 -31.53
CA VAL A 204 28.14 -21.26 -32.61
C VAL A 204 28.46 -19.77 -32.82
N PHE A 205 29.69 -19.44 -33.15
CA PHE A 205 30.09 -18.15 -33.68
C PHE A 205 31.27 -18.31 -34.65
N THR A 206 31.53 -17.25 -35.46
CA THR A 206 32.46 -17.33 -36.61
C THR A 206 33.46 -16.18 -36.57
N PRO A 207 34.52 -16.25 -35.72
CA PRO A 207 35.50 -15.18 -35.58
C PRO A 207 36.45 -15.14 -36.81
N ASN A 208 35.95 -14.71 -37.96
CA ASN A 208 36.66 -14.67 -39.24
C ASN A 208 36.95 -13.24 -39.74
N GLY A 209 36.43 -12.21 -39.00
CA GLY A 209 36.66 -10.80 -39.27
C GLY A 209 35.80 -10.22 -40.41
N ASP A 210 34.59 -10.76 -40.59
CA ASP A 210 33.62 -10.29 -41.60
C ASP A 210 32.49 -9.43 -40.99
N ASP A 211 32.61 -9.06 -39.71
CA ASP A 211 31.64 -8.30 -38.89
C ASP A 211 30.30 -9.03 -38.66
N ILE A 212 30.21 -10.35 -38.96
CA ILE A 212 29.02 -11.16 -38.73
C ILE A 212 29.36 -12.32 -37.79
N ASN A 213 28.74 -12.32 -36.58
CA ASN A 213 28.97 -13.35 -35.56
C ASN A 213 30.43 -13.54 -35.14
N ASP A 214 31.24 -12.52 -35.25
CA ASP A 214 32.68 -12.57 -34.89
C ASP A 214 32.89 -12.70 -33.37
N TYR A 215 31.87 -12.46 -32.58
CA TYR A 215 31.94 -12.52 -31.12
C TYR A 215 30.93 -13.52 -30.57
N PHE A 216 31.34 -14.26 -29.55
CA PHE A 216 30.45 -15.03 -28.71
C PHE A 216 29.77 -14.06 -27.71
N ILE A 217 28.52 -13.73 -27.99
CA ILE A 217 27.68 -12.81 -27.18
C ILE A 217 26.36 -13.49 -26.84
N PRO A 218 25.74 -13.16 -25.70
CA PRO A 218 24.43 -13.69 -25.37
C PRO A 218 23.33 -13.14 -26.32
N PHE A 219 22.21 -13.84 -26.41
CA PHE A 219 20.99 -13.24 -26.94
C PHE A 219 20.55 -12.05 -26.03
N PRO A 220 19.65 -11.16 -26.50
CA PRO A 220 19.15 -10.08 -25.66
C PRO A 220 18.68 -10.58 -24.30
N TYR A 221 19.17 -10.00 -23.23
CA TYR A 221 18.93 -10.43 -21.86
C TYR A 221 18.34 -9.32 -21.00
N LYS A 222 17.65 -9.72 -19.92
CA LYS A 222 17.04 -8.81 -18.94
C LYS A 222 17.31 -9.32 -17.52
N TYR A 223 17.38 -8.38 -16.57
CA TYR A 223 17.48 -8.63 -15.13
C TYR A 223 18.66 -9.53 -14.73
N VAL A 224 19.79 -9.33 -15.37
CA VAL A 224 21.08 -9.97 -15.05
C VAL A 224 22.02 -8.90 -14.50
N LYS A 225 22.58 -9.14 -13.32
CA LYS A 225 23.55 -8.24 -12.68
C LYS A 225 24.95 -8.42 -13.26
N ASP A 226 25.44 -9.65 -13.20
CA ASP A 226 26.74 -10.09 -13.67
C ASP A 226 26.73 -11.60 -13.93
N ILE A 227 27.81 -12.14 -14.44
CA ILE A 227 28.00 -13.58 -14.69
C ILE A 227 29.36 -14.04 -14.19
N ASP A 228 29.50 -15.35 -13.97
CA ASP A 228 30.78 -16.03 -13.85
C ASP A 228 30.89 -17.08 -14.97
N LEU A 229 31.50 -16.70 -16.10
CA LEU A 229 31.66 -17.57 -17.26
C LEU A 229 33.07 -18.13 -17.30
N VAL A 230 33.16 -19.44 -17.52
CA VAL A 230 34.41 -20.14 -17.83
C VAL A 230 34.21 -21.00 -19.08
N ILE A 231 35.08 -20.85 -20.07
CA ILE A 231 35.10 -21.64 -21.32
C ILE A 231 36.33 -22.53 -21.33
N TYR A 232 36.13 -23.80 -21.66
CA TYR A 232 37.14 -24.85 -21.70
C TYR A 232 37.31 -25.41 -23.11
N ASN A 233 38.54 -25.78 -23.46
CA ASN A 233 38.77 -26.61 -24.63
C ASN A 233 38.42 -28.10 -24.36
N ARG A 234 38.53 -28.96 -25.35
CA ARG A 234 38.22 -30.40 -25.26
C ARG A 234 39.08 -31.17 -24.25
N TRP A 235 40.19 -30.62 -23.80
CA TRP A 235 41.10 -31.22 -22.83
C TRP A 235 40.85 -30.68 -21.41
N GLY A 236 39.90 -29.80 -21.23
CA GLY A 236 39.56 -29.20 -19.93
C GLY A 236 40.40 -27.99 -19.55
N GLU A 237 41.22 -27.44 -20.45
CA GLU A 237 41.97 -26.23 -20.19
C GLU A 237 41.09 -24.99 -20.38
N ILE A 238 41.21 -24.02 -19.48
CA ILE A 238 40.44 -22.76 -19.54
C ILE A 238 41.02 -21.88 -20.65
N VAL A 239 40.19 -21.54 -21.62
CA VAL A 239 40.54 -20.65 -22.73
C VAL A 239 40.05 -19.24 -22.60
N PHE A 240 38.93 -19.04 -21.85
CA PHE A 240 38.35 -17.71 -21.64
C PHE A 240 37.56 -17.65 -20.33
N THR A 241 37.49 -16.45 -19.73
CA THR A 241 36.67 -16.17 -18.56
C THR A 241 36.08 -14.76 -18.68
N SER A 242 34.85 -14.55 -18.20
CA SER A 242 34.23 -13.22 -18.14
C SER A 242 33.29 -13.11 -16.94
N THR A 243 33.20 -11.91 -16.37
CA THR A 243 32.17 -11.50 -15.42
C THR A 243 31.19 -10.51 -16.05
N ASP A 244 31.46 -10.04 -17.26
CA ASP A 244 30.59 -9.16 -18.02
C ASP A 244 29.46 -9.96 -18.66
N PRO A 245 28.16 -9.63 -18.39
CA PRO A 245 27.01 -10.27 -19.03
C PRO A 245 27.07 -10.23 -20.58
N GLY A 246 27.69 -9.21 -21.17
CA GLY A 246 27.86 -9.09 -22.61
C GLY A 246 28.85 -10.08 -23.21
N ILE A 247 29.69 -10.70 -22.41
CA ILE A 247 30.76 -11.67 -22.76
C ILE A 247 31.79 -11.08 -23.73
N ASN A 248 31.42 -10.85 -25.01
CA ASN A 248 32.25 -10.27 -26.06
C ASN A 248 33.57 -11.07 -26.34
N TRP A 249 33.51 -12.42 -26.33
CA TRP A 249 34.65 -13.25 -26.64
C TRP A 249 34.87 -13.36 -28.15
N ASP A 250 36.04 -12.93 -28.61
CA ASP A 250 36.48 -12.95 -30.00
C ASP A 250 37.12 -14.29 -30.45
N GLY A 251 37.01 -15.32 -29.61
CA GLY A 251 37.62 -16.63 -29.90
C GLY A 251 39.11 -16.72 -29.55
N THR A 252 39.75 -15.69 -28.98
CA THR A 252 41.16 -15.76 -28.58
C THR A 252 41.32 -16.45 -27.22
N ASN A 253 42.40 -17.21 -27.07
CA ASN A 253 42.78 -17.81 -25.79
C ASN A 253 43.37 -16.74 -24.87
N LYS A 254 42.87 -16.72 -23.61
CA LYS A 254 43.21 -15.71 -22.60
C LYS A 254 44.71 -15.61 -22.27
N ASP A 255 45.43 -16.72 -22.36
CA ASP A 255 46.88 -16.81 -22.02
C ASP A 255 47.79 -16.59 -23.21
N THR A 256 47.52 -17.27 -24.33
CA THR A 256 48.37 -17.23 -25.51
C THR A 256 48.09 -16.03 -26.42
N LYS A 257 46.95 -15.38 -26.27
CA LYS A 257 46.44 -14.30 -27.14
C LYS A 257 46.30 -14.70 -28.61
N LYS A 258 46.29 -16.00 -28.91
CA LYS A 258 46.07 -16.53 -30.25
C LYS A 258 44.62 -17.01 -30.40
N LEU A 259 44.09 -16.91 -31.60
CA LEU A 259 42.80 -17.44 -31.96
C LEU A 259 42.74 -18.95 -31.68
N CYS A 260 41.70 -19.40 -31.03
CA CYS A 260 41.42 -20.80 -30.76
C CYS A 260 41.13 -21.55 -32.08
N SER A 261 41.48 -22.82 -32.18
CA SER A 261 41.22 -23.63 -33.38
C SER A 261 39.74 -23.93 -33.55
N ASP A 262 39.33 -24.21 -34.78
CA ASP A 262 37.97 -24.73 -35.07
C ASP A 262 37.64 -25.93 -34.20
N GLY A 263 36.43 -25.96 -33.68
CA GLY A 263 35.97 -27.05 -32.84
C GLY A 263 34.99 -26.66 -31.78
N VAL A 264 34.69 -27.62 -30.90
CA VAL A 264 33.76 -27.46 -29.81
C VAL A 264 34.46 -27.09 -28.51
N TYR A 265 33.97 -26.09 -27.85
CA TYR A 265 34.38 -25.59 -26.52
C TYR A 265 33.19 -25.73 -25.57
N TYR A 266 33.49 -26.07 -24.33
CA TYR A 266 32.45 -26.24 -23.31
C TYR A 266 32.45 -25.07 -22.35
N TYR A 267 31.29 -24.67 -21.88
CA TYR A 267 31.18 -23.59 -20.89
C TYR A 267 30.39 -23.98 -19.65
N VAL A 268 30.74 -23.33 -18.55
CA VAL A 268 29.92 -23.19 -17.35
C VAL A 268 29.76 -21.69 -17.10
N CYS A 269 28.54 -21.25 -17.01
CA CYS A 269 28.19 -19.85 -16.74
C CYS A 269 27.25 -19.80 -15.56
N VAL A 270 27.63 -19.14 -14.47
CA VAL A 270 26.71 -18.76 -13.37
C VAL A 270 26.19 -17.38 -13.70
N VAL A 271 24.89 -17.28 -13.86
CA VAL A 271 24.18 -16.04 -14.17
C VAL A 271 23.58 -15.51 -12.86
N ASN A 272 23.99 -14.35 -12.40
CA ASN A 272 23.49 -13.71 -11.20
C ASN A 272 22.27 -12.85 -11.54
N GLU A 273 21.08 -13.44 -11.37
CA GLU A 273 19.79 -12.85 -11.74
C GLU A 273 19.29 -11.89 -10.67
N ILE A 274 18.71 -10.75 -11.11
CA ILE A 274 18.06 -9.78 -10.23
C ILE A 274 16.62 -10.25 -9.97
N ARG A 275 16.35 -10.70 -8.74
CA ARG A 275 15.08 -11.24 -8.27
C ARG A 275 14.49 -10.41 -7.15
N LEU A 276 13.22 -10.67 -6.78
CA LEU A 276 12.56 -10.03 -5.66
C LEU A 276 13.31 -10.24 -4.33
N LYS A 277 13.87 -11.43 -4.13
CA LYS A 277 14.66 -11.79 -2.93
C LYS A 277 16.11 -11.33 -2.96
N GLY A 278 16.50 -10.61 -3.99
CA GLY A 278 17.88 -10.18 -4.21
C GLY A 278 18.52 -10.86 -5.40
N ILE A 279 19.83 -11.11 -5.32
CA ILE A 279 20.57 -11.75 -6.43
C ILE A 279 20.53 -13.27 -6.25
N GLU A 280 20.01 -13.97 -7.25
CA GLU A 280 19.92 -15.43 -7.27
C GLU A 280 20.76 -16.01 -8.41
N PRO A 281 21.68 -16.96 -8.13
CA PRO A 281 22.52 -17.56 -9.15
C PRO A 281 21.77 -18.68 -9.89
N ARG A 282 21.84 -18.66 -11.24
CA ARG A 282 21.39 -19.74 -12.12
C ARG A 282 22.56 -20.25 -12.97
N THR A 283 22.84 -21.56 -12.92
CA THR A 283 23.94 -22.16 -13.68
C THR A 283 23.48 -22.64 -15.04
N LEU A 284 24.16 -22.15 -16.10
CA LEU A 284 24.07 -22.66 -17.48
C LEU A 284 25.28 -23.51 -17.76
N LYS A 285 25.10 -24.62 -18.47
CA LYS A 285 26.16 -25.48 -18.99
C LYS A 285 25.85 -25.83 -20.43
N GLY A 286 26.86 -25.73 -21.28
CA GLY A 286 26.65 -25.99 -22.68
C GLY A 286 27.97 -26.04 -23.47
N PHE A 287 27.84 -25.90 -24.76
CA PHE A 287 28.96 -25.82 -25.65
C PHE A 287 28.78 -24.67 -26.64
N VAL A 288 29.92 -24.23 -27.19
CA VAL A 288 29.96 -23.29 -28.30
C VAL A 288 30.94 -23.83 -29.34
N GLN A 289 30.59 -23.75 -30.62
CA GLN A 289 31.44 -24.15 -31.74
C GLN A 289 32.08 -22.91 -32.37
N ILE A 290 33.41 -22.98 -32.57
CA ILE A 290 34.15 -22.00 -33.36
C ILE A 290 34.28 -22.52 -34.77
N LEU A 291 33.93 -21.69 -35.75
CA LEU A 291 34.11 -21.94 -37.19
C LEU A 291 34.78 -20.72 -37.83
N GLN A 292 35.98 -20.90 -38.42
CA GLN A 292 36.78 -19.80 -38.97
C GLN A 292 36.82 -19.79 -40.52
N HIS A 293 36.08 -20.70 -41.19
CA HIS A 293 36.13 -20.76 -42.64
C HIS A 293 35.58 -19.45 -43.25
N LYS A 294 36.48 -18.73 -43.96
CA LYS A 294 36.06 -17.67 -44.88
C LYS A 294 35.33 -18.34 -46.05
N GLN A 295 34.09 -17.92 -46.29
CA GLN A 295 33.39 -18.24 -47.55
C GLN A 295 34.10 -17.56 -48.72
#